data_8938968f20633390fcd41d91a3c61293
#
_entry.id   8938968f20633390fcd41d91a3c61293
#
_cell.length_a   1.000
_cell.length_b   1.000
_cell.length_c   1.000
_cell.angle_alpha   90.00
_cell.angle_beta   90.00
_cell.angle_gamma   90.00
#
_symmetry.space_group_name_H-M   'P 1'
#
loop_
_entity.id
_entity.type
_entity.pdbx_description
1 polymer ?
#
loop_
_entity_poly.entity_id
_entity_poly.type
_entity_poly.pdbx_seq_one_letter_code
_entity_poly.pdbx_strand_id
1 'polypeptide(L)'
;MNQTKNCVIVLSGGPDSTVVAYWAKKQGYDINCLSFKYGQIAEKETQQAALIAEKLGAPIKIIDMSSLREIFKGVTSLCDRNISLTSQFSAPIVVPFRNAIFLSVAVSYAVGIGATRIFYGAHGSDAANYPDCRPDFYKSLEETAWLGTEKTIQIQAPFCGISKAELLTVGANLGVPFELTWSCYLDGEKHCGKCESCVNRKAAFKEAGIQDPTQYA
;
A
#
# COMPACT_ATOMS: atom_id res chain seq x y z
N MET A 1 7.10 21.08 -24.63
CA MET A 1 7.11 19.61 -24.38
C MET A 1 6.31 19.39 -23.12
N ASN A 2 5.14 18.73 -23.21
CA ASN A 2 4.40 18.32 -22.00
C ASN A 2 5.33 17.37 -21.24
N GLN A 3 5.79 17.79 -20.06
CA GLN A 3 6.46 16.86 -19.15
C GLN A 3 5.47 15.74 -18.86
N THR A 4 5.77 14.54 -19.32
CA THR A 4 5.02 13.33 -18.91
C THR A 4 5.00 13.31 -17.41
N LYS A 5 3.81 13.23 -16.82
CA LYS A 5 3.64 13.17 -15.36
C LYS A 5 3.99 11.75 -14.86
N ASN A 6 5.25 11.34 -15.08
CA ASN A 6 5.72 10.01 -14.70
C ASN A 6 5.76 9.88 -13.17
N CYS A 7 5.15 8.83 -12.64
CA CYS A 7 5.14 8.57 -11.20
C CYS A 7 5.36 7.10 -10.86
N VAL A 8 5.77 6.85 -9.62
CA VAL A 8 5.85 5.51 -9.02
C VAL A 8 4.71 5.34 -8.02
N ILE A 9 4.01 4.22 -8.09
CA ILE A 9 2.99 3.81 -7.11
C ILE A 9 3.52 2.63 -6.31
N VAL A 10 3.57 2.76 -4.99
CA VAL A 10 3.76 1.62 -4.10
C VAL A 10 2.43 0.88 -4.00
N LEU A 11 2.28 -0.19 -4.80
CA LEU A 11 1.06 -0.95 -4.97
C LEU A 11 1.14 -2.27 -4.20
N SER A 12 0.50 -2.34 -3.04
CA SER A 12 0.50 -3.54 -2.20
C SER A 12 -0.53 -4.61 -2.62
N GLY A 13 -1.50 -4.26 -3.46
CA GLY A 13 -2.65 -5.12 -3.78
C GLY A 13 -3.81 -4.96 -2.80
N GLY A 14 -3.66 -4.17 -1.75
CA GLY A 14 -4.75 -3.75 -0.85
C GLY A 14 -5.61 -2.63 -1.44
N PRO A 15 -6.81 -2.38 -0.87
CA PRO A 15 -7.75 -1.38 -1.38
C PRO A 15 -7.15 0.03 -1.40
N ASP A 16 -6.39 0.40 -0.36
CA ASP A 16 -5.91 1.77 -0.18
C ASP A 16 -4.91 2.17 -1.29
N SER A 17 -3.90 1.35 -1.54
CA SER A 17 -2.93 1.57 -2.62
C SER A 17 -3.56 1.47 -4.01
N THR A 18 -4.60 0.65 -4.16
CA THR A 18 -5.36 0.53 -5.41
C THR A 18 -6.14 1.80 -5.70
N VAL A 19 -6.80 2.39 -4.70
CA VAL A 19 -7.49 3.69 -4.87
C VAL A 19 -6.49 4.77 -5.29
N VAL A 20 -5.30 4.82 -4.67
CA VAL A 20 -4.23 5.76 -5.06
C VAL A 20 -3.83 5.57 -6.52
N ALA A 21 -3.67 4.33 -6.99
CA ALA A 21 -3.27 4.05 -8.36
C ALA A 21 -4.35 4.50 -9.37
N TYR A 22 -5.62 4.21 -9.11
CA TYR A 22 -6.74 4.65 -9.95
C TYR A 22 -6.90 6.16 -9.95
N TRP A 23 -6.73 6.80 -8.79
CA TRP A 23 -6.72 8.25 -8.68
C TRP A 23 -5.58 8.87 -9.48
N ALA A 24 -4.36 8.37 -9.35
CA ALA A 24 -3.21 8.89 -10.09
C ALA A 24 -3.42 8.79 -11.61
N LYS A 25 -3.97 7.65 -12.10
CA LYS A 25 -4.36 7.49 -13.50
C LYS A 25 -5.40 8.53 -13.93
N LYS A 26 -6.41 8.79 -13.10
CA LYS A 26 -7.44 9.81 -13.38
C LYS A 26 -6.86 11.22 -13.43
N GLN A 27 -5.78 11.50 -12.66
CA GLN A 27 -5.04 12.77 -12.71
C GLN A 27 -4.12 12.89 -13.92
N GLY A 28 -4.07 11.88 -14.78
CA GLY A 28 -3.25 11.88 -16.00
C GLY A 28 -1.78 11.59 -15.75
N TYR A 29 -1.44 10.83 -14.69
CA TYR A 29 -0.09 10.34 -14.47
C TYR A 29 0.20 9.09 -15.32
N ASP A 30 1.44 9.01 -15.82
CA ASP A 30 2.03 7.78 -16.34
C ASP A 30 2.53 6.95 -15.16
N ILE A 31 1.84 5.84 -14.89
CA ILE A 31 2.01 5.05 -13.67
C ILE A 31 3.04 3.95 -13.88
N ASN A 32 3.98 3.83 -12.94
CA ASN A 32 4.88 2.70 -12.78
C ASN A 32 4.68 2.09 -11.38
N CYS A 33 4.22 0.86 -11.31
CA CYS A 33 3.93 0.20 -10.04
C CYS A 33 5.15 -0.53 -9.47
N LEU A 34 5.31 -0.43 -8.14
CA LEU A 34 6.20 -1.29 -7.36
C LEU A 34 5.38 -2.07 -6.34
N SER A 35 5.61 -3.37 -6.25
CA SER A 35 5.10 -4.23 -5.18
C SER A 35 6.26 -4.96 -4.52
N PHE A 36 6.09 -5.37 -3.26
CA PHE A 36 7.17 -5.91 -2.46
C PHE A 36 6.80 -7.25 -1.83
N LYS A 37 7.71 -8.23 -2.01
CA LYS A 37 7.76 -9.43 -1.18
C LYS A 37 8.78 -9.19 -0.09
N TYR A 38 8.35 -9.05 1.17
CA TYR A 38 9.25 -8.76 2.30
C TYR A 38 9.24 -9.88 3.36
N GLY A 39 8.71 -11.06 2.97
CA GLY A 39 8.56 -12.21 3.86
C GLY A 39 7.23 -12.25 4.60
N GLN A 40 6.25 -11.44 4.18
CA GLN A 40 4.88 -11.49 4.69
C GLN A 40 4.23 -12.85 4.44
N ILE A 41 3.34 -13.25 5.35
CA ILE A 41 2.54 -14.47 5.24
C ILE A 41 1.56 -14.38 4.06
N ALA A 42 0.96 -13.20 3.84
CA ALA A 42 -0.01 -12.95 2.78
C ALA A 42 0.70 -12.70 1.43
N GLU A 43 1.22 -13.74 0.79
CA GLU A 43 1.82 -13.61 -0.55
C GLU A 43 0.80 -13.27 -1.63
N LYS A 44 -0.48 -13.53 -1.37
CA LYS A 44 -1.62 -13.16 -2.24
C LYS A 44 -1.62 -11.67 -2.59
N GLU A 45 -1.15 -10.80 -1.70
CA GLU A 45 -1.08 -9.36 -1.92
C GLU A 45 -0.36 -9.01 -3.23
N THR A 46 0.82 -9.61 -3.46
CA THR A 46 1.62 -9.31 -4.67
C THR A 46 0.99 -9.86 -5.95
N GLN A 47 0.25 -10.97 -5.85
CA GLN A 47 -0.52 -11.51 -6.98
C GLN A 47 -1.66 -10.55 -7.35
N GLN A 48 -2.38 -10.04 -6.37
CA GLN A 48 -3.45 -9.07 -6.60
C GLN A 48 -2.90 -7.73 -7.13
N ALA A 49 -1.75 -7.29 -6.62
CA ALA A 49 -1.07 -6.10 -7.16
C ALA A 49 -0.78 -6.24 -8.67
N ALA A 50 -0.33 -7.42 -9.11
CA ALA A 50 -0.08 -7.69 -10.52
C ALA A 50 -1.36 -7.63 -11.36
N LEU A 51 -2.45 -8.25 -10.91
CA LEU A 51 -3.75 -8.20 -11.60
C LEU A 51 -4.33 -6.78 -11.68
N ILE A 52 -4.17 -6.00 -10.60
CA ILE A 52 -4.61 -4.61 -10.56
C ILE A 52 -3.79 -3.75 -11.53
N ALA A 53 -2.48 -3.93 -11.57
CA ALA A 53 -1.60 -3.22 -12.50
C ALA A 53 -1.92 -3.55 -13.96
N GLU A 54 -2.19 -4.83 -14.28
CA GLU A 54 -2.65 -5.29 -15.59
C GLU A 54 -3.96 -4.59 -15.99
N LYS A 55 -4.96 -4.57 -15.09
CA LYS A 55 -6.24 -3.89 -15.32
C LYS A 55 -6.11 -2.39 -15.51
N LEU A 56 -5.12 -1.78 -14.85
CA LEU A 56 -4.74 -0.38 -15.05
C LEU A 56 -4.00 -0.14 -16.37
N GLY A 57 -3.46 -1.18 -17.01
CA GLY A 57 -2.53 -1.05 -18.14
C GLY A 57 -1.20 -0.39 -17.73
N ALA A 58 -0.76 -0.61 -16.49
CA ALA A 58 0.45 -0.02 -15.93
C ALA A 58 1.54 -1.09 -15.74
N PRO A 59 2.82 -0.80 -16.06
CA PRO A 59 3.91 -1.71 -15.75
C PRO A 59 4.07 -1.88 -14.25
N ILE A 60 4.40 -3.10 -13.81
CA ILE A 60 4.68 -3.42 -12.41
C ILE A 60 6.02 -4.14 -12.28
N LYS A 61 6.77 -3.78 -11.25
CA LYS A 61 7.92 -4.54 -10.76
C LYS A 61 7.61 -5.10 -9.37
N ILE A 62 7.79 -6.40 -9.20
CA ILE A 62 7.73 -7.05 -7.89
C ILE A 62 9.17 -7.20 -7.40
N ILE A 63 9.47 -6.52 -6.30
CA ILE A 63 10.79 -6.53 -5.68
C ILE A 63 10.80 -7.60 -4.60
N ASP A 64 11.65 -8.60 -4.78
CA ASP A 64 11.82 -9.67 -3.79
C ASP A 64 12.84 -9.25 -2.73
N MET A 65 12.34 -9.00 -1.54
CA MET A 65 13.09 -8.68 -0.32
C MET A 65 12.75 -9.69 0.78
N SER A 66 12.40 -10.91 0.42
CA SER A 66 11.93 -11.95 1.36
C SER A 66 12.95 -12.29 2.45
N SER A 67 14.24 -12.00 2.23
CA SER A 67 15.29 -12.11 3.24
C SER A 67 15.07 -11.20 4.46
N LEU A 68 14.29 -10.12 4.32
CA LEU A 68 13.90 -9.28 5.47
C LEU A 68 13.08 -10.05 6.51
N ARG A 69 12.51 -11.20 6.15
CA ARG A 69 11.84 -12.07 7.10
C ARG A 69 12.72 -12.44 8.29
N GLU A 70 14.02 -12.61 8.08
CA GLU A 70 14.97 -12.92 9.17
C GLU A 70 15.06 -11.79 10.22
N ILE A 71 14.87 -10.54 9.79
CA ILE A 71 14.82 -9.38 10.70
C ILE A 71 13.47 -9.31 11.41
N PHE A 72 12.38 -9.68 10.73
CA PHE A 72 11.02 -9.53 11.24
C PHE A 72 10.50 -10.76 12.01
N LYS A 73 11.23 -11.88 11.96
CA LYS A 73 10.92 -13.09 12.73
C LYS A 73 10.96 -12.81 14.23
N GLY A 74 9.92 -13.22 14.95
CA GLY A 74 9.76 -12.93 16.38
C GLY A 74 9.31 -11.48 16.68
N VAL A 75 9.17 -10.62 15.66
CA VAL A 75 8.82 -9.20 15.83
C VAL A 75 7.38 -8.93 15.40
N THR A 76 6.96 -9.45 14.24
CA THR A 76 5.62 -9.17 13.72
C THR A 76 4.87 -10.42 13.26
N SER A 77 3.58 -10.46 13.60
CA SER A 77 2.66 -11.50 13.16
C SER A 77 2.41 -11.53 11.65
N LEU A 78 2.79 -10.49 10.93
CA LEU A 78 2.69 -10.46 9.47
C LEU A 78 3.79 -11.29 8.79
N CYS A 79 4.91 -11.55 9.48
CA CYS A 79 6.05 -12.31 8.95
C CYS A 79 6.34 -13.59 9.76
N ASP A 80 5.73 -13.77 10.93
CA ASP A 80 5.95 -14.95 11.79
C ASP A 80 4.62 -15.58 12.21
N ARG A 81 4.39 -16.83 11.79
CA ARG A 81 3.18 -17.60 12.12
C ARG A 81 3.08 -17.99 13.60
N ASN A 82 4.16 -17.90 14.36
CA ASN A 82 4.16 -18.18 15.81
C ASN A 82 3.60 -17.01 16.64
N ILE A 83 3.44 -15.84 16.04
CA ILE A 83 2.79 -14.68 16.67
C ILE A 83 1.33 -14.64 16.24
N SER A 84 0.42 -14.73 17.21
CA SER A 84 -1.01 -14.77 16.95
C SER A 84 -1.54 -13.47 16.34
N LEU A 85 -2.38 -13.60 15.32
CA LEU A 85 -3.16 -12.48 14.78
C LEU A 85 -4.36 -12.19 15.67
N THR A 86 -4.66 -10.92 15.86
CA THR A 86 -5.79 -10.43 16.64
C THR A 86 -6.84 -9.79 15.74
N SER A 87 -8.08 -9.64 16.27
CA SER A 87 -9.17 -8.92 15.58
C SER A 87 -9.14 -7.41 15.80
N GLN A 88 -8.27 -6.95 16.68
CA GLN A 88 -8.05 -5.55 17.02
C GLN A 88 -6.57 -5.20 16.81
N PHE A 89 -6.29 -3.90 16.67
CA PHE A 89 -4.90 -3.43 16.59
C PHE A 89 -4.10 -3.89 17.80
N SER A 90 -2.91 -4.41 17.54
CA SER A 90 -1.93 -4.78 18.55
C SER A 90 -0.51 -4.51 18.02
N ALA A 91 0.42 -4.20 18.91
CA ALA A 91 1.80 -3.87 18.52
C ALA A 91 2.47 -4.91 17.59
N PRO A 92 2.26 -6.23 17.78
CA PRO A 92 2.83 -7.24 16.88
C PRO A 92 2.32 -7.23 15.43
N ILE A 93 1.28 -6.46 15.08
CA ILE A 93 0.84 -6.27 13.69
C ILE A 93 1.78 -5.31 12.93
N VAL A 94 2.50 -4.46 13.64
CA VAL A 94 3.40 -3.48 13.01
C VAL A 94 4.65 -4.17 12.48
N VAL A 95 4.97 -3.95 11.22
CA VAL A 95 6.29 -4.25 10.65
C VAL A 95 7.14 -2.99 10.81
N PRO A 96 8.16 -3.01 11.68
CA PRO A 96 8.89 -1.80 12.03
C PRO A 96 9.51 -1.12 10.80
N PHE A 97 9.24 0.18 10.64
CA PHE A 97 9.87 1.02 9.63
C PHE A 97 9.68 0.54 8.18
N ARG A 98 8.61 -0.22 7.91
CA ARG A 98 8.37 -0.84 6.60
C ARG A 98 8.22 0.17 5.49
N ASN A 99 7.46 1.25 5.70
CA ASN A 99 7.26 2.26 4.67
C ASN A 99 8.57 2.98 4.30
N ALA A 100 9.49 3.19 5.25
CA ALA A 100 10.81 3.74 4.93
C ALA A 100 11.59 2.83 3.97
N ILE A 101 11.59 1.52 4.22
CA ILE A 101 12.28 0.54 3.37
C ILE A 101 11.69 0.59 1.95
N PHE A 102 10.37 0.52 1.82
CA PHE A 102 9.70 0.50 0.52
C PHE A 102 9.86 1.82 -0.23
N LEU A 103 9.71 2.93 0.46
CA LEU A 103 9.87 4.26 -0.14
C LEU A 103 11.31 4.54 -0.55
N SER A 104 12.31 4.05 0.19
CA SER A 104 13.73 4.16 -0.21
C SER A 104 14.02 3.42 -1.53
N VAL A 105 13.47 2.21 -1.69
CA VAL A 105 13.56 1.49 -2.96
C VAL A 105 12.79 2.21 -4.06
N ALA A 106 11.60 2.76 -3.74
CA ALA A 106 10.81 3.53 -4.69
C ALA A 106 11.53 4.82 -5.15
N VAL A 107 12.28 5.49 -4.26
CA VAL A 107 13.14 6.64 -4.61
C VAL A 107 14.20 6.22 -5.63
N SER A 108 14.93 5.13 -5.37
CA SER A 108 15.95 4.62 -6.29
C SER A 108 15.35 4.28 -7.66
N TYR A 109 14.18 3.65 -7.67
CA TYR A 109 13.49 3.33 -8.92
C TYR A 109 13.00 4.59 -9.65
N ALA A 110 12.41 5.55 -8.92
CA ALA A 110 11.94 6.82 -9.49
C ALA A 110 13.08 7.58 -10.17
N VAL A 111 14.25 7.68 -9.52
CA VAL A 111 15.45 8.28 -10.13
C VAL A 111 15.82 7.56 -11.43
N GLY A 112 15.84 6.22 -11.41
CA GLY A 112 16.25 5.41 -12.57
C GLY A 112 15.33 5.57 -13.80
N ILE A 113 14.02 5.85 -13.59
CA ILE A 113 13.05 6.03 -14.68
C ILE A 113 12.71 7.51 -14.95
N GLY A 114 13.36 8.44 -14.25
CA GLY A 114 13.08 9.88 -14.39
C GLY A 114 11.70 10.30 -13.85
N ALA A 115 11.11 9.53 -12.93
CA ALA A 115 9.89 9.93 -12.24
C ALA A 115 10.20 10.96 -11.14
N THR A 116 9.30 11.93 -10.96
CA THR A 116 9.45 12.99 -9.96
C THR A 116 8.47 12.85 -8.79
N ARG A 117 7.63 11.83 -8.81
CA ARG A 117 6.61 11.59 -7.77
C ARG A 117 6.50 10.13 -7.40
N ILE A 118 6.29 9.91 -6.11
CA ILE A 118 5.99 8.61 -5.54
C ILE A 118 4.68 8.75 -4.75
N PHE A 119 3.74 7.84 -4.99
CA PHE A 119 2.50 7.77 -4.25
C PHE A 119 2.40 6.44 -3.50
N TYR A 120 1.86 6.47 -2.29
CA TYR A 120 1.57 5.28 -1.51
C TYR A 120 0.24 5.37 -0.76
N GLY A 121 -0.32 4.23 -0.41
CA GLY A 121 -1.63 4.12 0.21
C GLY A 121 -1.57 4.24 1.72
N ALA A 122 -1.66 5.47 2.26
CA ALA A 122 -1.94 5.74 3.65
C ALA A 122 -3.16 6.66 3.76
N HIS A 123 -4.00 6.43 4.76
CA HIS A 123 -5.18 7.23 5.06
C HIS A 123 -5.15 7.78 6.49
N GLY A 124 -6.08 8.69 6.84
CA GLY A 124 -6.04 9.42 8.11
C GLY A 124 -6.07 8.51 9.35
N SER A 125 -6.76 7.38 9.28
CA SER A 125 -6.85 6.43 10.40
C SER A 125 -5.51 5.70 10.66
N ASP A 126 -4.59 5.63 9.69
CA ASP A 126 -3.30 4.95 9.87
C ASP A 126 -2.35 5.73 10.76
N ALA A 127 -2.38 7.06 10.70
CA ALA A 127 -1.43 7.94 11.37
C ALA A 127 -1.39 7.78 12.91
N ALA A 128 -2.50 7.29 13.50
CA ALA A 128 -2.57 7.03 14.94
C ALA A 128 -1.69 5.84 15.36
N ASN A 129 -1.66 4.78 14.55
CA ASN A 129 -1.04 3.51 14.87
C ASN A 129 0.31 3.31 14.14
N TYR A 130 0.50 3.96 13.00
CA TYR A 130 1.66 3.81 12.13
C TYR A 130 2.36 5.14 11.92
N PRO A 131 3.42 5.45 12.70
CA PRO A 131 4.16 6.71 12.58
C PRO A 131 4.71 6.98 11.17
N ASP A 132 5.06 5.92 10.43
CA ASP A 132 5.55 5.98 9.05
C ASP A 132 4.46 6.21 7.99
N CYS A 133 3.22 6.48 8.42
CA CYS A 133 2.12 6.97 7.59
C CYS A 133 1.86 8.48 7.76
N ARG A 134 2.57 9.15 8.68
CA ARG A 134 2.35 10.57 8.98
C ARG A 134 3.00 11.50 7.96
N PRO A 135 2.40 12.70 7.72
CA PRO A 135 2.97 13.68 6.79
C PRO A 135 4.41 14.07 7.09
N ASP A 136 4.76 14.25 8.37
CA ASP A 136 6.11 14.65 8.76
C ASP A 136 7.16 13.58 8.41
N PHE A 137 6.77 12.31 8.48
CA PHE A 137 7.63 11.21 8.08
C PHE A 137 7.99 11.26 6.60
N TYR A 138 7.00 11.28 5.70
CA TYR A 138 7.31 11.24 4.27
C TYR A 138 7.93 12.54 3.75
N LYS A 139 7.65 13.70 4.37
CA LYS A 139 8.35 14.94 4.07
C LYS A 139 9.84 14.88 4.44
N SER A 140 10.16 14.32 5.62
CA SER A 140 11.56 14.09 6.00
C SER A 140 12.26 13.13 5.06
N LEU A 141 11.53 12.15 4.53
CA LEU A 141 12.07 11.22 3.54
C LEU A 141 12.28 11.88 2.17
N GLU A 142 11.43 12.84 1.77
CA GLU A 142 11.67 13.69 0.58
C GLU A 142 12.99 14.46 0.69
N GLU A 143 13.24 15.08 1.84
CA GLU A 143 14.49 15.79 2.10
C GLU A 143 15.69 14.84 2.04
N THR A 144 15.57 13.67 2.67
CA THR A 144 16.60 12.62 2.63
C THR A 144 16.87 12.16 1.20
N ALA A 145 15.82 11.99 0.40
CA ALA A 145 15.94 11.61 -1.01
C ALA A 145 16.68 12.69 -1.81
N TRP A 146 16.37 13.96 -1.59
CA TRP A 146 17.07 15.07 -2.24
C TRP A 146 18.55 15.12 -1.84
N LEU A 147 18.87 15.02 -0.57
CA LEU A 147 20.26 15.01 -0.07
C LEU A 147 21.08 13.84 -0.66
N GLY A 148 20.45 12.67 -0.82
CA GLY A 148 21.12 11.47 -1.31
C GLY A 148 21.19 11.34 -2.83
N THR A 149 20.39 12.09 -3.59
CA THR A 149 20.28 11.92 -5.05
C THR A 149 20.44 13.22 -5.85
N GLU A 150 20.37 14.37 -5.19
CA GLU A 150 20.25 15.70 -5.82
C GLU A 150 19.07 15.80 -6.81
N LYS A 151 18.06 14.94 -6.66
CA LYS A 151 16.85 14.92 -7.48
C LYS A 151 15.63 15.28 -6.63
N THR A 152 14.78 16.14 -7.17
CA THR A 152 13.50 16.47 -6.54
C THR A 152 12.52 15.36 -6.80
N ILE A 153 12.21 14.58 -5.75
CA ILE A 153 11.20 13.51 -5.76
C ILE A 153 10.19 13.83 -4.66
N GLN A 154 8.95 14.05 -5.05
CA GLN A 154 7.85 14.26 -4.10
C GLN A 154 7.28 12.92 -3.66
N ILE A 155 7.16 12.70 -2.34
CA ILE A 155 6.55 11.51 -1.75
C ILE A 155 5.23 11.92 -1.13
N GLN A 156 4.13 11.31 -1.56
CA GLN A 156 2.79 11.75 -1.17
C GLN A 156 1.89 10.56 -0.82
N ALA A 157 1.10 10.75 0.23
CA ALA A 157 -0.07 9.94 0.54
C ALA A 157 -1.33 10.80 0.31
N PRO A 158 -1.93 10.74 -0.90
CA PRO A 158 -2.98 11.70 -1.30
C PRO A 158 -4.21 11.69 -0.39
N PHE A 159 -4.42 10.60 0.33
CA PHE A 159 -5.60 10.38 1.18
C PHE A 159 -5.29 10.34 2.68
N CYS A 160 -4.12 10.84 3.10
CA CYS A 160 -3.73 10.86 4.52
C CYS A 160 -4.63 11.72 5.43
N GLY A 161 -5.48 12.56 4.86
CA GLY A 161 -6.41 13.45 5.59
C GLY A 161 -7.85 12.92 5.70
N ILE A 162 -8.18 11.76 5.12
CA ILE A 162 -9.55 11.22 5.11
C ILE A 162 -9.61 9.82 5.75
N SER A 163 -10.81 9.43 6.18
CA SER A 163 -11.06 8.10 6.74
C SER A 163 -10.97 7.00 5.67
N LYS A 164 -10.85 5.74 6.11
CA LYS A 164 -10.89 4.58 5.21
C LYS A 164 -12.22 4.46 4.47
N ALA A 165 -13.33 4.80 5.10
CA ALA A 165 -14.64 4.77 4.48
C ALA A 165 -14.76 5.81 3.36
N GLU A 166 -14.29 7.04 3.59
CA GLU A 166 -14.22 8.08 2.56
C GLU A 166 -13.31 7.68 1.40
N LEU A 167 -12.16 7.06 1.69
CA LEU A 167 -11.24 6.55 0.67
C LEU A 167 -11.91 5.47 -0.19
N LEU A 168 -12.67 4.53 0.41
CA LEU A 168 -13.42 3.53 -0.35
C LEU A 168 -14.50 4.17 -1.23
N THR A 169 -15.15 5.22 -0.76
CA THR A 169 -16.13 6.00 -1.55
C THR A 169 -15.46 6.64 -2.78
N VAL A 170 -14.28 7.24 -2.60
CA VAL A 170 -13.47 7.75 -3.72
C VAL A 170 -13.15 6.62 -4.69
N GLY A 171 -12.72 5.46 -4.19
CA GLY A 171 -12.40 4.31 -5.02
C GLY A 171 -13.59 3.79 -5.83
N ALA A 172 -14.78 3.70 -5.23
CA ALA A 172 -16.00 3.30 -5.92
C ALA A 172 -16.34 4.25 -7.07
N ASN A 173 -16.24 5.57 -6.84
CA ASN A 173 -16.45 6.59 -7.86
C ASN A 173 -15.41 6.55 -9.00
N LEU A 174 -14.23 6.01 -8.73
CA LEU A 174 -13.17 5.81 -9.72
C LEU A 174 -13.27 4.46 -10.45
N GLY A 175 -14.21 3.60 -10.08
CA GLY A 175 -14.38 2.27 -10.65
C GLY A 175 -13.28 1.29 -10.22
N VAL A 176 -12.76 1.42 -8.99
CA VAL A 176 -11.76 0.50 -8.44
C VAL A 176 -12.35 -0.90 -8.33
N PRO A 177 -11.67 -1.94 -8.85
CA PRO A 177 -12.11 -3.33 -8.76
C PRO A 177 -11.80 -3.90 -7.39
N PHE A 178 -12.60 -3.57 -6.38
CA PHE A 178 -12.37 -4.00 -5.00
C PHE A 178 -12.39 -5.52 -4.83
N GLU A 179 -13.01 -6.26 -5.75
CA GLU A 179 -12.99 -7.73 -5.81
C GLU A 179 -11.59 -8.30 -6.05
N LEU A 180 -10.70 -7.52 -6.65
CA LEU A 180 -9.30 -7.90 -6.87
C LEU A 180 -8.40 -7.54 -5.69
N THR A 181 -8.87 -6.77 -4.72
CA THR A 181 -8.01 -6.31 -3.61
C THR A 181 -7.92 -7.33 -2.48
N TRP A 182 -6.74 -7.45 -1.88
CA TRP A 182 -6.48 -8.34 -0.76
C TRP A 182 -6.14 -7.56 0.51
N SER A 183 -6.89 -7.82 1.57
CA SER A 183 -6.68 -7.18 2.89
C SER A 183 -6.24 -8.17 3.96
N CYS A 184 -6.54 -9.47 3.79
CA CYS A 184 -6.27 -10.46 4.82
C CYS A 184 -4.76 -10.61 5.08
N TYR A 185 -4.38 -10.72 6.35
CA TYR A 185 -2.99 -10.99 6.76
C TYR A 185 -2.56 -12.44 6.52
N LEU A 186 -3.48 -13.30 6.10
CA LEU A 186 -3.22 -14.69 5.75
C LEU A 186 -3.39 -14.90 4.25
N ASP A 187 -2.68 -15.90 3.74
CA ASP A 187 -2.95 -16.44 2.42
C ASP A 187 -4.21 -17.31 2.42
N GLY A 188 -4.72 -17.57 1.23
CA GLY A 188 -5.85 -18.45 0.99
C GLY A 188 -6.65 -18.07 -0.23
N GLU A 189 -7.72 -18.82 -0.50
CA GLU A 189 -8.67 -18.48 -1.57
C GLU A 189 -9.61 -17.37 -1.15
N LYS A 190 -9.96 -17.31 0.15
CA LYS A 190 -10.85 -16.34 0.76
C LYS A 190 -10.18 -15.61 1.90
N HIS A 191 -10.67 -14.41 2.20
CA HIS A 191 -10.24 -13.67 3.39
C HIS A 191 -10.71 -14.42 4.66
N CYS A 192 -9.88 -14.45 5.71
CA CYS A 192 -10.24 -15.15 6.96
C CYS A 192 -11.43 -14.53 7.71
N GLY A 193 -11.76 -13.28 7.42
CA GLY A 193 -12.86 -12.54 8.04
C GLY A 193 -12.68 -12.15 9.50
N LYS A 194 -11.56 -12.55 10.15
CA LYS A 194 -11.34 -12.46 11.61
C LYS A 194 -10.13 -11.62 12.01
N CYS A 195 -9.07 -11.53 11.17
CA CYS A 195 -7.92 -10.68 11.49
C CYS A 195 -8.31 -9.20 11.46
N GLU A 196 -7.52 -8.38 12.13
CA GLU A 196 -7.77 -6.94 12.27
C GLU A 196 -8.05 -6.26 10.92
N SER A 197 -7.26 -6.54 9.89
CA SER A 197 -7.47 -5.95 8.57
C SER A 197 -8.79 -6.39 7.91
N CYS A 198 -9.23 -7.64 8.10
CA CYS A 198 -10.55 -8.09 7.63
C CYS A 198 -11.69 -7.40 8.38
N VAL A 199 -11.55 -7.21 9.70
CA VAL A 199 -12.54 -6.53 10.53
C VAL A 199 -12.64 -5.06 10.10
N ASN A 200 -11.50 -4.37 9.95
CA ASN A 200 -11.45 -2.99 9.50
C ASN A 200 -12.01 -2.80 8.09
N ARG A 201 -11.72 -3.74 7.17
CA ARG A 201 -12.32 -3.74 5.83
C ARG A 201 -13.83 -3.79 5.88
N LYS A 202 -14.40 -4.76 6.58
CA LYS A 202 -15.87 -4.90 6.73
C LYS A 202 -16.50 -3.63 7.31
N ALA A 203 -15.89 -3.09 8.36
CA ALA A 203 -16.37 -1.85 9.00
C ALA A 203 -16.36 -0.66 8.04
N ALA A 204 -15.25 -0.47 7.33
CA ALA A 204 -15.10 0.65 6.40
C ALA A 204 -16.07 0.58 5.21
N PHE A 205 -16.28 -0.61 4.61
CA PHE A 205 -17.27 -0.79 3.55
C PHE A 205 -18.71 -0.53 4.05
N LYS A 206 -19.03 -1.01 5.25
CA LYS A 206 -20.33 -0.75 5.88
C LYS A 206 -20.54 0.75 6.14
N GLU A 207 -19.53 1.44 6.69
CA GLU A 207 -19.59 2.88 6.96
C GLU A 207 -19.70 3.69 5.66
N ALA A 208 -19.01 3.28 4.60
CA ALA A 208 -19.10 3.89 3.28
C ALA A 208 -20.47 3.65 2.58
N GLY A 209 -21.30 2.75 3.08
CA GLY A 209 -22.55 2.35 2.42
C GLY A 209 -22.34 1.59 1.11
N ILE A 210 -21.17 0.96 0.93
CA ILE A 210 -20.78 0.25 -0.29
C ILE A 210 -20.77 -1.25 0.03
N GLN A 211 -21.30 -2.07 -0.90
CA GLN A 211 -21.22 -3.51 -0.78
C GLN A 211 -19.76 -3.98 -0.89
N ASP A 212 -19.25 -4.70 0.11
CA ASP A 212 -17.93 -5.34 0.04
C ASP A 212 -18.01 -6.58 -0.87
N PRO A 213 -17.31 -6.61 -2.01
CA PRO A 213 -17.33 -7.75 -2.92
C PRO A 213 -16.47 -8.93 -2.45
N THR A 214 -15.82 -8.80 -1.28
CA THR A 214 -14.89 -9.80 -0.76
C THR A 214 -15.60 -11.06 -0.29
N GLN A 215 -15.04 -12.22 -0.66
CA GLN A 215 -15.45 -13.50 -0.08
C GLN A 215 -14.67 -13.78 1.22
N TYR A 216 -15.42 -14.10 2.25
CA TYR A 216 -14.89 -14.49 3.56
C TYR A 216 -15.10 -15.98 3.83
N ALA A 217 -14.16 -16.58 4.62
CA ALA A 217 -14.23 -17.98 5.04
C ALA A 217 -15.27 -18.19 6.14
#